data_54af6d1a8775f9516b2e3d7674f5fea4
#
_entry.id   54af6d1a8775f9516b2e3d7674f5fea4
#
_cell.length_a   1.000
_cell.length_b   1.000
_cell.length_c   1.000
_cell.angle_alpha   90.00
_cell.angle_beta   90.00
_cell.angle_gamma   90.00
#
_symmetry.space_group_name_H-M   'P 1'
#
loop_
_entity.id
_entity.type
_entity.pdbx_description
1 polymer ?
#
loop_
_entity_poly.entity_id
_entity_poly.type
_entity_poly.pdbx_seq_one_letter_code
_entity_poly.pdbx_strand_id
1 'polypeptide(L)'
;VMTIINATPDSFYEGSRTPRADDVAHRAERAVADGAAILDVGGYSSRPGADNVTPDEELRRVTLALETIRRRCPDTPVSIDTFRSEVAEGAIERFGPCIVNDITAGTADPAIAAVAARHGVPLIAMHMRGTPQTMQTMTRYDDLTGEVLAYFVEKIGWLRGEGVTQIVL
;
A
#
# COMPACT_ATOMS: atom_id res chain seq x y z
N VAL A 1 -9.48 -9.71 8.06
CA VAL A 1 -9.74 -8.33 7.59
C VAL A 1 -8.43 -7.56 7.58
N MET A 2 -8.17 -6.78 6.53
CA MET A 2 -7.06 -5.82 6.44
C MET A 2 -7.63 -4.42 6.70
N THR A 3 -7.06 -3.71 7.69
CA THR A 3 -7.55 -2.40 8.12
C THR A 3 -6.58 -1.30 7.74
N ILE A 4 -7.09 -0.25 7.09
CA ILE A 4 -6.31 0.87 6.58
C ILE A 4 -5.88 1.81 7.72
N ILE A 5 -4.60 2.11 7.77
CA ILE A 5 -3.96 3.10 8.65
C ILE A 5 -3.34 4.19 7.77
N ASN A 6 -4.13 5.20 7.42
CA ASN A 6 -3.62 6.32 6.63
C ASN A 6 -2.71 7.20 7.48
N ALA A 7 -1.45 7.30 7.10
CA ALA A 7 -0.46 8.20 7.70
C ALA A 7 -0.38 9.56 6.97
N THR A 8 -1.53 10.06 6.47
CA THR A 8 -1.63 11.35 5.77
C THR A 8 -2.17 12.43 6.69
N PRO A 9 -1.78 13.71 6.52
CA PRO A 9 -2.27 14.82 7.34
C PRO A 9 -3.80 14.94 7.39
N ASP A 10 -4.47 14.68 6.26
CA ASP A 10 -5.94 14.77 6.12
C ASP A 10 -6.70 13.67 6.88
N SER A 11 -6.01 12.62 7.32
CA SER A 11 -6.62 11.51 8.05
C SER A 11 -6.64 11.71 9.56
N PHE A 12 -5.96 12.76 10.04
CA PHE A 12 -5.81 13.09 11.45
C PHE A 12 -6.19 14.56 11.66
N TYR A 13 -7.27 14.80 12.35
CA TYR A 13 -7.85 16.07 12.85
C TYR A 13 -7.41 17.39 12.17
N GLU A 14 -8.38 18.25 11.81
CA GLU A 14 -8.17 19.60 11.30
C GLU A 14 -7.23 20.39 12.21
N GLY A 15 -6.05 20.76 11.70
CA GLY A 15 -5.05 21.56 12.41
C GLY A 15 -3.70 20.88 12.63
N SER A 16 -3.55 19.58 12.38
CA SER A 16 -2.27 18.87 12.48
C SER A 16 -1.74 18.49 11.10
N ARG A 17 -0.66 19.13 10.66
CA ARG A 17 0.04 18.81 9.40
C ARG A 17 0.89 17.53 9.47
N THR A 18 0.90 16.83 10.59
CA THR A 18 1.69 15.61 10.80
C THR A 18 0.84 14.61 11.60
N PRO A 19 0.75 13.33 11.18
CA PRO A 19 0.12 12.31 12.01
C PRO A 19 0.83 12.27 13.35
N ARG A 20 0.07 12.33 14.45
CA ARG A 20 0.67 12.12 15.76
C ARG A 20 0.84 10.62 15.96
N ALA A 21 1.98 10.21 16.50
CA ALA A 21 2.24 8.80 16.83
C ALA A 21 1.10 8.21 17.69
N ASP A 22 0.50 9.02 18.57
CA ASP A 22 -0.62 8.60 19.42
C ASP A 22 -1.88 8.27 18.62
N ASP A 23 -2.19 9.01 17.55
CA ASP A 23 -3.35 8.75 16.70
C ASP A 23 -3.18 7.43 15.91
N VAL A 24 -1.96 7.18 15.39
CA VAL A 24 -1.61 5.92 14.73
C VAL A 24 -1.72 4.77 15.73
N ALA A 25 -1.17 4.93 16.94
CA ALA A 25 -1.23 3.93 17.99
C ALA A 25 -2.67 3.55 18.33
N HIS A 26 -3.51 4.54 18.60
CA HIS A 26 -4.91 4.33 18.99
C HIS A 26 -5.72 3.64 17.89
N ARG A 27 -5.52 4.04 16.63
CA ARG A 27 -6.16 3.39 15.48
C ARG A 27 -5.70 1.95 15.29
N ALA A 28 -4.40 1.69 15.39
CA ALA A 28 -3.84 0.36 15.23
C ALA A 28 -4.35 -0.59 16.35
N GLU A 29 -4.27 -0.17 17.61
CA GLU A 29 -4.75 -0.96 18.75
C GLU A 29 -6.24 -1.26 18.65
N ARG A 30 -7.05 -0.26 18.29
CA ARG A 30 -8.48 -0.44 18.09
C ARG A 30 -8.77 -1.40 16.93
N ALA A 31 -8.10 -1.24 15.79
CA ALA A 31 -8.26 -2.13 14.65
C ALA A 31 -7.98 -3.60 15.01
N VAL A 32 -6.90 -3.83 15.75
CA VAL A 32 -6.53 -5.18 16.22
C VAL A 32 -7.59 -5.72 17.21
N ALA A 33 -8.06 -4.90 18.15
CA ALA A 33 -9.10 -5.28 19.09
C ALA A 33 -10.43 -5.60 18.39
N ASP A 34 -10.74 -4.91 17.28
CA ASP A 34 -11.92 -5.13 16.44
C ASP A 34 -11.73 -6.32 15.45
N GLY A 35 -10.58 -7.03 15.48
CA GLY A 35 -10.31 -8.25 14.71
C GLY A 35 -9.57 -8.05 13.40
N ALA A 36 -8.82 -6.96 13.22
CA ALA A 36 -7.92 -6.81 12.07
C ALA A 36 -6.80 -7.86 12.12
N ALA A 37 -6.61 -8.57 11.00
CA ALA A 37 -5.52 -9.53 10.85
C ALA A 37 -4.27 -8.89 10.21
N ILE A 38 -4.43 -7.78 9.51
CA ILE A 38 -3.36 -7.03 8.83
C ILE A 38 -3.66 -5.55 8.99
N LEU A 39 -2.61 -4.75 9.23
CA LEU A 39 -2.67 -3.28 9.21
C LEU A 39 -2.02 -2.78 7.92
N ASP A 40 -2.79 -2.03 7.10
CA ASP A 40 -2.35 -1.51 5.80
C ASP A 40 -1.98 -0.04 5.92
N VAL A 41 -0.69 0.26 5.81
CA VAL A 41 -0.12 1.58 6.10
C VAL A 41 0.14 2.35 4.81
N GLY A 42 -0.55 3.47 4.61
CA GLY A 42 -0.36 4.36 3.47
C GLY A 42 0.13 5.75 3.86
N GLY A 43 1.22 6.22 3.23
CA GLY A 43 1.77 7.58 3.38
C GLY A 43 1.33 8.55 2.30
N TYR A 44 0.74 8.04 1.21
CA TYR A 44 0.22 8.77 0.05
C TYR A 44 -1.31 8.71 0.02
N SER A 45 -1.96 9.76 -0.45
CA SER A 45 -3.42 9.76 -0.66
C SER A 45 -3.72 9.69 -2.16
N SER A 46 -4.39 8.64 -2.59
CA SER A 46 -4.88 8.48 -3.97
C SER A 46 -6.20 9.23 -4.23
N ARG A 47 -6.72 10.00 -3.26
CA ARG A 47 -7.96 10.75 -3.43
C ARG A 47 -7.79 11.85 -4.48
N PRO A 48 -8.83 12.14 -5.29
CA PRO A 48 -8.82 13.28 -6.20
C PRO A 48 -8.56 14.58 -5.44
N GLY A 49 -7.58 15.37 -5.91
CA GLY A 49 -7.22 16.65 -5.30
C GLY A 49 -6.27 16.56 -4.08
N ALA A 50 -5.79 15.37 -3.72
CA ALA A 50 -4.74 15.25 -2.72
C ALA A 50 -3.42 15.85 -3.22
N ASP A 51 -2.67 16.46 -2.29
CA ASP A 51 -1.35 17.02 -2.60
C ASP A 51 -0.39 15.93 -3.09
N ASN A 52 0.44 16.29 -4.06
CA ASN A 52 1.49 15.39 -4.52
C ASN A 52 2.58 15.28 -3.46
N VAL A 53 2.77 14.08 -2.92
CA VAL A 53 3.74 13.78 -1.88
C VAL A 53 5.00 13.23 -2.53
N THR A 54 6.17 13.75 -2.14
CA THR A 54 7.44 13.20 -2.60
C THR A 54 7.69 11.81 -2.00
N PRO A 55 8.49 10.95 -2.64
CA PRO A 55 8.82 9.63 -2.10
C PRO A 55 9.45 9.69 -0.71
N ASP A 56 10.36 10.63 -0.46
CA ASP A 56 11.00 10.84 0.84
C ASP A 56 9.98 11.18 1.93
N GLU A 57 9.01 12.04 1.63
CA GLU A 57 7.96 12.40 2.59
C GLU A 57 6.99 11.24 2.81
N GLU A 58 6.66 10.47 1.78
CA GLU A 58 5.87 9.24 1.91
C GLU A 58 6.58 8.23 2.80
N LEU A 59 7.85 7.94 2.52
CA LEU A 59 8.66 7.04 3.34
C LEU A 59 8.77 7.52 4.79
N ARG A 60 8.95 8.82 5.01
CA ARG A 60 8.96 9.40 6.36
C ARG A 60 7.67 9.14 7.12
N ARG A 61 6.51 9.32 6.47
CA ARG A 61 5.18 9.06 7.06
C ARG A 61 4.98 7.59 7.38
N VAL A 62 5.28 6.72 6.42
CA VAL A 62 5.22 5.26 6.57
C VAL A 62 6.12 4.80 7.71
N THR A 63 7.36 5.30 7.77
CA THR A 63 8.32 5.02 8.85
C THR A 63 7.75 5.35 10.23
N LEU A 64 7.20 6.55 10.42
CA LEU A 64 6.61 6.96 11.71
C LEU A 64 5.46 6.03 12.12
N ALA A 65 4.60 5.68 11.16
CA ALA A 65 3.49 4.77 11.43
C ALA A 65 3.97 3.36 11.78
N LEU A 66 4.93 2.81 11.04
CA LEU A 66 5.50 1.49 11.30
C LEU A 66 6.24 1.40 12.64
N GLU A 67 7.03 2.41 13.00
CA GLU A 67 7.67 2.50 14.33
C GLU A 67 6.64 2.41 15.45
N THR A 68 5.52 3.10 15.26
CA THR A 68 4.43 3.13 16.24
C THR A 68 3.73 1.78 16.32
N ILE A 69 3.36 1.20 15.17
CA ILE A 69 2.67 -0.09 15.07
C ILE A 69 3.55 -1.21 15.65
N ARG A 70 4.84 -1.27 15.32
CA ARG A 70 5.76 -2.29 15.83
C ARG A 70 5.92 -2.24 17.35
N ARG A 71 5.79 -1.06 17.96
CA ARG A 71 5.80 -0.93 19.44
C ARG A 71 4.49 -1.34 20.08
N ARG A 72 3.35 -1.06 19.44
CA ARG A 72 2.02 -1.21 20.06
C ARG A 72 1.32 -2.51 19.67
N CYS A 73 1.58 -2.99 18.48
CA CYS A 73 0.98 -4.20 17.89
C CYS A 73 2.09 -5.06 17.23
N PRO A 74 3.10 -5.54 17.98
CA PRO A 74 4.32 -6.16 17.43
C PRO A 74 4.03 -7.43 16.60
N ASP A 75 3.01 -8.19 16.98
CA ASP A 75 2.67 -9.47 16.36
C ASP A 75 1.71 -9.35 15.17
N THR A 76 1.24 -8.13 14.87
CA THR A 76 0.31 -7.92 13.77
C THR A 76 1.06 -7.73 12.45
N PRO A 77 0.77 -8.55 11.41
CA PRO A 77 1.31 -8.35 10.07
C PRO A 77 0.96 -6.97 9.52
N VAL A 78 1.89 -6.40 8.75
CA VAL A 78 1.72 -5.07 8.16
C VAL A 78 1.83 -5.16 6.64
N SER A 79 1.01 -4.38 5.98
CA SER A 79 1.05 -4.09 4.55
C SER A 79 1.48 -2.63 4.34
N ILE A 80 2.21 -2.35 3.28
CA ILE A 80 2.59 -0.99 2.86
C ILE A 80 1.80 -0.66 1.60
N ASP A 81 0.87 0.30 1.72
CA ASP A 81 0.10 0.83 0.59
C ASP A 81 0.96 1.88 -0.15
N THR A 82 1.64 1.43 -1.18
CA THR A 82 2.48 2.26 -2.04
C THR A 82 2.66 1.63 -3.42
N PHE A 83 2.76 2.47 -4.43
CA PHE A 83 3.14 2.10 -5.80
C PHE A 83 4.60 2.45 -6.12
N ARG A 84 5.40 2.86 -5.12
CA ARG A 84 6.80 3.28 -5.28
C ARG A 84 7.75 2.25 -4.70
N SER A 85 8.64 1.74 -5.53
CA SER A 85 9.63 0.73 -5.14
C SER A 85 10.55 1.20 -4.01
N GLU A 86 11.00 2.46 -4.05
CA GLU A 86 11.88 3.05 -3.04
C GLU A 86 11.22 3.16 -1.66
N VAL A 87 9.90 3.42 -1.61
CA VAL A 87 9.15 3.46 -0.35
C VAL A 87 8.97 2.06 0.21
N ALA A 88 8.59 1.09 -0.64
CA ALA A 88 8.44 -0.30 -0.25
C ALA A 88 9.78 -0.87 0.26
N GLU A 89 10.88 -0.64 -0.47
CA GLU A 89 12.21 -1.10 -0.10
C GLU A 89 12.69 -0.50 1.21
N GLY A 90 12.64 0.82 1.36
CA GLY A 90 13.06 1.50 2.59
C GLY A 90 12.27 1.07 3.83
N ALA A 91 10.97 0.77 3.67
CA ALA A 91 10.15 0.24 4.75
C ALA A 91 10.56 -1.20 5.13
N ILE A 92 10.76 -2.08 4.14
CA ILE A 92 11.13 -3.49 4.36
C ILE A 92 12.53 -3.60 4.98
N GLU A 93 13.51 -2.83 4.48
CA GLU A 93 14.87 -2.83 5.02
C GLU A 93 14.92 -2.40 6.49
N ARG A 94 14.07 -1.44 6.88
CA ARG A 94 14.08 -0.90 8.23
C ARG A 94 13.27 -1.72 9.24
N PHE A 95 12.14 -2.31 8.83
CA PHE A 95 11.18 -2.94 9.73
C PHE A 95 11.01 -4.45 9.54
N GLY A 96 11.75 -5.03 8.60
CA GLY A 96 11.61 -6.43 8.20
C GLY A 96 10.48 -6.65 7.21
N PRO A 97 10.16 -7.91 6.89
CA PRO A 97 9.19 -8.26 5.86
C PRO A 97 7.83 -7.62 6.10
N CYS A 98 7.33 -6.92 5.07
CA CYS A 98 6.00 -6.34 5.01
C CYS A 98 5.34 -6.78 3.69
N ILE A 99 4.01 -6.91 3.67
CA ILE A 99 3.27 -7.09 2.43
C ILE A 99 3.36 -5.80 1.63
N VAL A 100 3.55 -5.87 0.32
CA VAL A 100 3.46 -4.71 -0.57
C VAL A 100 2.05 -4.66 -1.14
N ASN A 101 1.31 -3.56 -0.92
CA ASN A 101 -0.01 -3.33 -1.49
C ASN A 101 0.09 -2.25 -2.57
N ASP A 102 0.11 -2.68 -3.84
CA ASP A 102 0.26 -1.76 -4.98
C ASP A 102 -1.02 -1.67 -5.81
N ILE A 103 -1.72 -0.54 -5.67
CA ILE A 103 -2.95 -0.25 -6.42
C ILE A 103 -2.73 -0.13 -7.93
N THR A 104 -1.50 -0.04 -8.40
CA THR A 104 -1.14 0.05 -9.82
C THR A 104 -0.65 -1.27 -10.41
N ALA A 105 -0.47 -2.30 -9.58
CA ALA A 105 0.10 -3.59 -9.99
C ALA A 105 1.39 -3.45 -10.82
N GLY A 106 2.33 -2.59 -10.35
CA GLY A 106 3.61 -2.32 -11.00
C GLY A 106 3.53 -1.43 -12.24
N THR A 107 2.37 -0.87 -12.57
CA THR A 107 2.26 -0.01 -13.78
C THR A 107 2.92 1.35 -13.57
N ALA A 108 2.84 1.93 -12.38
CA ALA A 108 3.43 3.23 -12.07
C ALA A 108 4.95 3.14 -11.85
N ASP A 109 5.39 2.08 -11.18
CA ASP A 109 6.81 1.80 -10.92
C ASP A 109 7.08 0.29 -11.03
N PRO A 110 7.54 -0.19 -12.19
CA PRO A 110 7.82 -1.62 -12.39
C PRO A 110 8.88 -2.19 -11.46
N ALA A 111 9.78 -1.38 -10.90
CA ALA A 111 10.82 -1.84 -9.99
C ALA A 111 10.25 -2.41 -8.67
N ILE A 112 9.00 -2.12 -8.34
CA ILE A 112 8.33 -2.64 -7.14
C ILE A 112 8.22 -4.18 -7.15
N ALA A 113 8.07 -4.79 -8.33
CA ALA A 113 8.07 -6.24 -8.49
C ALA A 113 9.42 -6.86 -8.10
N ALA A 114 10.52 -6.24 -8.54
CA ALA A 114 11.86 -6.68 -8.18
C ALA A 114 12.15 -6.53 -6.67
N VAL A 115 11.60 -5.49 -6.03
CA VAL A 115 11.67 -5.32 -4.56
C VAL A 115 10.94 -6.47 -3.86
N ALA A 116 9.69 -6.73 -4.23
CA ALA A 116 8.90 -7.82 -3.64
C ALA A 116 9.57 -9.20 -3.84
N ALA A 117 10.10 -9.45 -5.04
CA ALA A 117 10.80 -10.70 -5.35
C ALA A 117 12.09 -10.86 -4.53
N ARG A 118 12.94 -9.83 -4.47
CA ARG A 118 14.22 -9.85 -3.74
C ARG A 118 14.04 -10.10 -2.25
N HIS A 119 13.02 -9.50 -1.64
CA HIS A 119 12.71 -9.67 -0.23
C HIS A 119 11.80 -10.86 0.08
N GLY A 120 11.29 -11.56 -0.96
CA GLY A 120 10.41 -12.72 -0.80
C GLY A 120 9.07 -12.38 -0.12
N VAL A 121 8.58 -11.15 -0.26
CA VAL A 121 7.36 -10.68 0.38
C VAL A 121 6.15 -10.76 -0.56
N PRO A 122 4.92 -10.93 -0.02
CA PRO A 122 3.71 -10.90 -0.82
C PRO A 122 3.49 -9.54 -1.49
N LEU A 123 2.95 -9.56 -2.72
CA LEU A 123 2.49 -8.38 -3.43
C LEU A 123 0.99 -8.50 -3.70
N ILE A 124 0.23 -7.51 -3.24
CA ILE A 124 -1.19 -7.34 -3.56
C ILE A 124 -1.29 -6.47 -4.80
N ALA A 125 -1.93 -6.97 -5.84
CA ALA A 125 -2.11 -6.29 -7.12
C ALA A 125 -3.58 -5.95 -7.34
N MET A 126 -3.90 -4.66 -7.49
CA MET A 126 -5.25 -4.19 -7.77
C MET A 126 -5.45 -4.01 -9.29
N HIS A 127 -6.65 -4.34 -9.79
CA HIS A 127 -7.06 -3.92 -11.12
C HIS A 127 -7.33 -2.41 -11.15
N MET A 128 -6.66 -1.71 -12.05
CA MET A 128 -6.86 -0.27 -12.27
C MET A 128 -6.81 0.05 -13.76
N ARG A 129 -7.73 0.91 -14.23
CA ARG A 129 -7.66 1.53 -15.55
C ARG A 129 -7.23 2.98 -15.41
N GLY A 130 -6.25 3.41 -16.22
CA GLY A 130 -5.67 4.75 -16.14
C GLY A 130 -4.70 4.93 -14.98
N THR A 131 -4.84 6.03 -14.26
CA THR A 131 -4.01 6.40 -13.10
C THR A 131 -4.90 6.60 -11.86
N PRO A 132 -4.35 6.68 -10.64
CA PRO A 132 -5.12 7.00 -9.44
C PRO A 132 -6.02 8.25 -9.60
N GLN A 133 -5.56 9.24 -10.39
CA GLN A 133 -6.29 10.48 -10.63
C GLN A 133 -7.42 10.34 -11.67
N THR A 134 -7.30 9.39 -12.61
CA THR A 134 -8.25 9.23 -13.74
C THR A 134 -9.14 8.01 -13.65
N MET A 135 -8.80 7.01 -12.80
CA MET A 135 -9.52 5.74 -12.70
C MET A 135 -11.01 5.89 -12.44
N GLN A 136 -11.42 6.90 -11.67
CA GLN A 136 -12.83 7.17 -11.33
C GLN A 136 -13.69 7.53 -12.57
N THR A 137 -13.06 7.98 -13.64
CA THR A 137 -13.75 8.33 -14.89
C THR A 137 -13.75 7.19 -15.92
N MET A 138 -12.96 6.14 -15.70
CA MET A 138 -12.78 5.02 -16.65
C MET A 138 -13.61 3.79 -16.24
N THR A 139 -14.90 3.99 -16.01
CA THR A 139 -15.80 2.98 -15.44
C THR A 139 -16.63 2.20 -16.48
N ARG A 140 -16.46 2.47 -17.78
CA ARG A 140 -17.20 1.78 -18.83
C ARG A 140 -16.40 0.60 -19.37
N TYR A 141 -17.01 -0.57 -19.41
CA TYR A 141 -16.47 -1.81 -19.94
C TYR A 141 -17.46 -2.40 -20.96
N ASP A 142 -16.95 -2.99 -22.02
CA ASP A 142 -17.76 -3.77 -22.96
C ASP A 142 -18.00 -5.18 -22.38
N ASP A 143 -16.97 -5.78 -21.79
CA ASP A 143 -17.02 -7.02 -21.02
C ASP A 143 -16.18 -6.88 -19.74
N LEU A 144 -16.81 -6.42 -18.64
CA LEU A 144 -16.14 -6.19 -17.37
C LEU A 144 -15.37 -7.44 -16.87
N THR A 145 -16.03 -8.58 -16.90
CA THR A 145 -15.42 -9.82 -16.36
C THR A 145 -14.26 -10.27 -17.21
N GLY A 146 -14.42 -10.29 -18.54
CA GLY A 146 -13.36 -10.66 -19.47
C GLY A 146 -12.16 -9.71 -19.40
N GLU A 147 -12.40 -8.40 -19.36
CA GLU A 147 -11.34 -7.39 -19.30
C GLU A 147 -10.55 -7.47 -17.98
N VAL A 148 -11.22 -7.64 -16.82
CA VAL A 148 -10.55 -7.80 -15.52
C VAL A 148 -9.76 -9.10 -15.45
N LEU A 149 -10.29 -10.21 -15.96
CA LEU A 149 -9.57 -11.47 -16.04
C LEU A 149 -8.33 -11.38 -16.93
N ALA A 150 -8.47 -10.79 -18.13
CA ALA A 150 -7.33 -10.59 -19.02
C ALA A 150 -6.24 -9.74 -18.40
N TYR A 151 -6.61 -8.65 -17.71
CA TYR A 151 -5.68 -7.82 -16.97
C TYR A 151 -4.89 -8.63 -15.93
N PHE A 152 -5.56 -9.42 -15.10
CA PHE A 152 -4.87 -10.19 -14.07
C PHE A 152 -4.04 -11.35 -14.64
N VAL A 153 -4.46 -11.98 -15.74
CA VAL A 153 -3.63 -12.99 -16.42
C VAL A 153 -2.31 -12.38 -16.89
N GLU A 154 -2.35 -11.21 -17.51
CA GLU A 154 -1.15 -10.48 -17.94
C GLU A 154 -0.27 -10.09 -16.74
N LYS A 155 -0.87 -9.46 -15.71
CA LYS A 155 -0.15 -9.00 -14.52
C LYS A 155 0.48 -10.13 -13.72
N ILE A 156 -0.21 -11.23 -13.51
CA ILE A 156 0.34 -12.41 -12.84
C ILE A 156 1.51 -12.98 -13.66
N GLY A 157 1.38 -13.07 -14.97
CA GLY A 157 2.45 -13.55 -15.85
C GLY A 157 3.70 -12.69 -15.73
N TRP A 158 3.53 -11.38 -15.77
CA TRP A 158 4.62 -10.43 -15.61
C TRP A 158 5.26 -10.50 -14.20
N LEU A 159 4.48 -10.41 -13.13
CA LEU A 159 4.98 -10.48 -11.75
C LEU A 159 5.76 -11.77 -11.46
N ARG A 160 5.28 -12.90 -11.99
CA ARG A 160 6.00 -14.18 -11.88
C ARG A 160 7.30 -14.17 -12.67
N GLY A 161 7.31 -13.54 -13.84
CA GLY A 161 8.51 -13.34 -14.64
C GLY A 161 9.58 -12.52 -13.91
N GLU A 162 9.15 -11.54 -13.10
CA GLU A 162 10.02 -10.75 -12.21
C GLU A 162 10.43 -11.50 -10.92
N GLY A 163 9.93 -12.71 -10.68
CA GLY A 163 10.28 -13.53 -9.52
C GLY A 163 9.36 -13.39 -8.32
N VAL A 164 8.24 -12.69 -8.42
CA VAL A 164 7.27 -12.59 -7.33
C VAL A 164 6.52 -13.91 -7.19
N THR A 165 6.67 -14.58 -6.05
CA THR A 165 6.09 -15.90 -5.79
C THR A 165 4.74 -15.84 -5.05
N GLN A 166 4.50 -14.78 -4.27
CA GLN A 166 3.31 -14.60 -3.46
C GLN A 166 2.50 -13.41 -3.99
N ILE A 167 1.46 -13.69 -4.77
CA ILE A 167 0.62 -12.68 -5.42
C ILE A 167 -0.79 -12.80 -4.86
N VAL A 168 -1.38 -11.67 -4.45
CA VAL A 168 -2.79 -11.52 -4.04
C VAL A 168 -3.46 -10.55 -5.00
N LEU A 169 -4.73 -10.80 -5.39
CA LEU A 169 -5.50 -10.01 -6.35
C LEU A 169 -6.67 -9.32 -5.65
#